data_6ee719d19e8562fea7f336995feefbaf
#
_entry.id   6ee719d19e8562fea7f336995feefbaf
#
_cell.length_a   1.000
_cell.length_b   1.000
_cell.length_c   1.000
_cell.angle_alpha   90.00
_cell.angle_beta   90.00
_cell.angle_gamma   90.00
#
_symmetry.space_group_name_H-M   'P 1'
#
loop_
_entity.id
_entity.type
_entity.pdbx_description
1 polymer ?
#
loop_
_entity_poly.entity_id
_entity_poly.type
_entity_poly.pdbx_seq_one_letter_code
_entity_poly.pdbx_strand_id
1 'polypeptide(L)'
;DVYKRQFFNNAKKAKLSATKTLSTGERISVISKTIASDIATTSELGAGKRRVAHVMGMYGTILFWVGSVVMIFFYTSPGSTTPAVWPMIWHIGAALTVLGGSWFWFFLRVDVYSEAQPWFRVIKADLFVLALILSSLFGLIWSYLQSLNLVGRYDDMVFLALFIVANLVLFGGVYWSKFAHMFYKPGAAIQKNLAEADGSRDNLPPEADAPEQFGLGIKREEPKHY
;
A
#
# COMPACT_ATOMS: atom_id res chain seq x y z
N ASP A 1 6.70 19.69 -3.05
CA ASP A 1 6.73 20.78 -2.05
C ASP A 1 5.41 21.54 -1.94
N VAL A 2 4.72 21.81 -3.07
CA VAL A 2 3.42 22.52 -3.08
C VAL A 2 2.35 21.72 -2.30
N TYR A 3 2.22 20.43 -2.54
CA TYR A 3 1.25 19.56 -1.84
C TYR A 3 1.52 19.48 -0.33
N LYS A 4 2.79 19.45 0.06
CA LYS A 4 3.18 19.43 1.48
C LYS A 4 2.79 20.74 2.18
N ARG A 5 3.06 21.88 1.54
CA ARG A 5 2.62 23.20 2.06
C ARG A 5 1.10 23.28 2.14
N GLN A 6 0.40 22.83 1.12
CA GLN A 6 -1.07 22.86 1.07
C GLN A 6 -1.67 21.98 2.19
N PHE A 7 -1.12 20.77 2.39
CA PHE A 7 -1.54 19.88 3.48
C PHE A 7 -1.41 20.55 4.85
N PHE A 8 -0.26 21.13 5.17
CA PHE A 8 -0.05 21.81 6.45
C PHE A 8 -0.87 23.09 6.60
N ASN A 9 -1.05 23.84 5.53
CA ASN A 9 -1.89 25.05 5.56
C ASN A 9 -3.37 24.70 5.78
N ASN A 10 -3.86 23.66 5.14
CA ASN A 10 -5.23 23.19 5.33
C ASN A 10 -5.43 22.68 6.77
N ALA A 11 -4.51 21.88 7.30
CA ALA A 11 -4.55 21.43 8.68
C ALA A 11 -4.53 22.60 9.70
N LYS A 12 -3.82 23.68 9.37
CA LYS A 12 -3.80 24.90 10.20
C LYS A 12 -5.12 25.67 10.11
N LYS A 13 -5.72 25.78 8.93
CA LYS A 13 -7.03 26.40 8.72
C LYS A 13 -8.14 25.61 9.40
N ALA A 14 -8.09 24.29 9.33
CA ALA A 14 -9.06 23.41 9.98
C ALA A 14 -9.16 23.68 11.49
N LYS A 15 -8.03 23.87 12.15
CA LYS A 15 -8.02 24.21 13.58
C LYS A 15 -8.78 25.48 13.94
N LEU A 16 -8.93 26.42 13.01
CA LEU A 16 -9.68 27.67 13.24
C LEU A 16 -11.20 27.44 13.19
N SER A 17 -11.66 26.37 12.54
CA SER A 17 -13.06 25.98 12.45
C SER A 17 -13.45 24.86 13.40
N ALA A 18 -12.54 24.41 14.25
CA ALA A 18 -12.79 23.37 15.22
C ALA A 18 -13.83 23.83 16.25
N THR A 19 -14.83 22.99 16.47
CA THR A 19 -15.91 23.24 17.47
C THR A 19 -15.52 22.74 18.86
N LYS A 20 -14.53 21.83 18.93
CA LYS A 20 -14.04 21.25 20.19
C LYS A 20 -12.51 21.21 20.18
N THR A 21 -11.90 21.56 21.31
CA THR A 21 -10.46 21.37 21.55
C THR A 21 -10.21 19.97 22.09
N LEU A 22 -9.52 19.12 21.33
CA LEU A 22 -9.13 17.78 21.77
C LEU A 22 -7.99 17.86 22.77
N SER A 23 -8.13 17.20 23.91
CA SER A 23 -7.04 16.96 24.86
C SER A 23 -5.95 16.09 24.21
N THR A 24 -4.74 16.10 24.79
CA THR A 24 -3.63 15.26 24.32
C THR A 24 -4.00 13.78 24.34
N GLY A 25 -4.70 13.30 25.36
CA GLY A 25 -5.16 11.91 25.46
C GLY A 25 -6.15 11.52 24.37
N GLU A 26 -7.15 12.38 24.10
CA GLU A 26 -8.11 12.16 23.00
C GLU A 26 -7.40 12.10 21.63
N ARG A 27 -6.45 13.00 21.38
CA ARG A 27 -5.67 12.99 20.12
C ARG A 27 -4.86 11.71 19.96
N ILE A 28 -4.17 11.25 21.01
CA ILE A 28 -3.43 9.99 20.97
C ILE A 28 -4.38 8.84 20.72
N SER A 29 -5.55 8.81 21.38
CA SER A 29 -6.56 7.78 21.17
C SER A 29 -7.05 7.72 19.71
N VAL A 30 -7.39 8.87 19.13
CA VAL A 30 -7.81 8.96 17.71
C VAL A 30 -6.71 8.49 16.78
N ILE A 31 -5.47 8.94 16.98
CA ILE A 31 -4.32 8.54 16.15
C ILE A 31 -4.07 7.03 16.27
N SER A 32 -4.05 6.49 17.49
CA SER A 32 -3.83 5.06 17.72
C SER A 32 -4.93 4.20 17.08
N LYS A 33 -6.19 4.61 17.20
CA LYS A 33 -7.32 3.95 16.55
C LYS A 33 -7.19 4.00 15.02
N THR A 34 -6.84 5.16 14.47
CA THR A 34 -6.63 5.32 13.02
C THR A 34 -5.50 4.41 12.52
N ILE A 35 -4.38 4.36 13.25
CA ILE A 35 -3.28 3.47 12.88
C ILE A 35 -3.72 2.00 12.90
N ALA A 36 -4.43 1.59 13.94
CA ALA A 36 -4.86 0.20 14.09
C ALA A 36 -5.94 -0.20 13.07
N SER A 37 -6.95 0.65 12.84
CA SER A 37 -8.06 0.33 11.92
C SER A 37 -7.75 0.68 10.48
N ASP A 38 -7.48 1.94 10.18
CA ASP A 38 -7.48 2.43 8.81
C ASP A 38 -6.15 2.16 8.10
N ILE A 39 -5.04 2.20 8.83
CA ILE A 39 -3.71 1.97 8.24
C ILE A 39 -3.37 0.48 8.29
N ALA A 40 -3.35 -0.14 9.47
CA ALA A 40 -2.91 -1.53 9.60
C ALA A 40 -3.90 -2.53 8.98
N THR A 41 -5.21 -2.34 9.15
CA THR A 41 -6.19 -3.26 8.57
C THR A 41 -6.84 -2.76 7.29
N THR A 42 -6.49 -1.55 6.84
CA THR A 42 -7.05 -0.91 5.63
C THR A 42 -8.59 -0.95 5.60
N SER A 43 -9.23 -0.64 6.74
CA SER A 43 -10.68 -0.72 6.91
C SER A 43 -11.45 0.16 5.93
N GLU A 44 -10.84 1.23 5.45
CA GLU A 44 -11.40 2.12 4.41
C GLU A 44 -11.79 1.38 3.11
N LEU A 45 -11.19 0.21 2.82
CA LEU A 45 -11.50 -0.57 1.63
C LEU A 45 -12.73 -1.47 1.78
N GLY A 46 -13.42 -1.38 2.93
CA GLY A 46 -14.56 -2.26 3.22
C GLY A 46 -14.16 -3.73 3.42
N ALA A 47 -15.13 -4.60 3.58
CA ALA A 47 -14.92 -6.04 3.78
C ALA A 47 -15.09 -6.79 2.45
N GLY A 48 -14.09 -6.73 1.56
CA GLY A 48 -14.20 -7.34 0.24
C GLY A 48 -12.87 -7.90 -0.29
N LYS A 49 -12.93 -8.51 -1.46
CA LYS A 49 -11.77 -9.08 -2.17
C LYS A 49 -10.66 -8.05 -2.38
N ARG A 50 -11.04 -6.79 -2.61
CA ARG A 50 -10.10 -5.67 -2.78
C ARG A 50 -9.25 -5.44 -1.53
N ARG A 51 -9.86 -5.50 -0.34
CA ARG A 51 -9.14 -5.39 0.93
C ARG A 51 -8.16 -6.55 1.12
N VAL A 52 -8.58 -7.77 0.85
CA VAL A 52 -7.72 -8.96 0.97
C VAL A 52 -6.49 -8.83 0.06
N ALA A 53 -6.69 -8.55 -1.22
CA ALA A 53 -5.58 -8.37 -2.16
C ALA A 53 -4.63 -7.24 -1.75
N HIS A 54 -5.18 -6.11 -1.25
CA HIS A 54 -4.38 -4.99 -0.77
C HIS A 54 -3.58 -5.35 0.48
N VAL A 55 -4.20 -6.01 1.46
CA VAL A 55 -3.52 -6.45 2.70
C VAL A 55 -2.41 -7.44 2.38
N MET A 56 -2.66 -8.41 1.50
CA MET A 56 -1.63 -9.34 1.03
C MET A 56 -0.45 -8.61 0.38
N GLY A 57 -0.72 -7.69 -0.55
CA GLY A 57 0.31 -6.90 -1.21
C GLY A 57 1.08 -6.00 -0.24
N MET A 58 0.39 -5.32 0.67
CA MET A 58 0.98 -4.42 1.64
C MET A 58 1.90 -5.15 2.63
N TYR A 59 1.39 -6.16 3.33
CA TYR A 59 2.21 -6.91 4.28
C TYR A 59 3.27 -7.76 3.58
N GLY A 60 2.95 -8.30 2.40
CA GLY A 60 3.94 -8.97 1.57
C GLY A 60 5.13 -8.07 1.27
N THR A 61 4.87 -6.84 0.82
CA THR A 61 5.91 -5.84 0.53
C THR A 61 6.72 -5.48 1.77
N ILE A 62 6.07 -5.25 2.91
CA ILE A 62 6.76 -4.93 4.17
C ILE A 62 7.71 -6.08 4.56
N LEU A 63 7.23 -7.32 4.55
CA LEU A 63 8.05 -8.49 4.88
C LEU A 63 9.23 -8.65 3.90
N PHE A 64 8.96 -8.50 2.61
CA PHE A 64 9.97 -8.57 1.56
C PHE A 64 11.07 -7.52 1.76
N TRP A 65 10.72 -6.27 2.05
CA TRP A 65 11.68 -5.20 2.27
C TRP A 65 12.41 -5.32 3.60
N VAL A 66 11.72 -5.68 4.68
CA VAL A 66 12.37 -5.92 5.98
C VAL A 66 13.39 -7.04 5.86
N GLY A 67 13.02 -8.17 5.24
CA GLY A 67 13.97 -9.26 4.98
C GLY A 67 15.17 -8.80 4.14
N SER A 68 14.93 -8.02 3.07
CA SER A 68 16.00 -7.45 2.22
C SER A 68 16.93 -6.56 3.03
N VAL A 69 16.40 -5.58 3.76
CA VAL A 69 17.20 -4.64 4.56
C VAL A 69 18.04 -5.37 5.60
N VAL A 70 17.44 -6.31 6.34
CA VAL A 70 18.17 -7.06 7.36
C VAL A 70 19.27 -7.90 6.74
N MET A 71 19.00 -8.63 5.66
CA MET A 71 20.03 -9.44 5.02
C MET A 71 21.16 -8.58 4.43
N ILE A 72 20.85 -7.45 3.81
CA ILE A 72 21.84 -6.57 3.19
C ILE A 72 22.70 -5.85 4.23
N PHE A 73 22.15 -5.38 5.33
CA PHE A 73 22.90 -4.54 6.26
C PHE A 73 23.55 -5.31 7.41
N PHE A 74 23.05 -6.50 7.77
CA PHE A 74 23.53 -7.22 8.93
C PHE A 74 24.24 -8.54 8.61
N TYR A 75 24.05 -9.08 7.39
CA TYR A 75 24.55 -10.43 7.05
C TYR A 75 25.37 -10.50 5.75
N THR A 76 25.98 -9.40 5.31
CA THR A 76 26.78 -9.34 4.08
C THR A 76 28.27 -9.65 4.32
N SER A 77 28.72 -9.72 5.55
CA SER A 77 30.14 -9.96 5.84
C SER A 77 30.56 -11.38 5.42
N PRO A 78 31.74 -11.56 4.81
CA PRO A 78 32.25 -12.89 4.50
C PRO A 78 32.28 -13.78 5.75
N GLY A 79 31.69 -14.95 5.67
CA GLY A 79 31.60 -15.88 6.80
C GLY A 79 30.43 -15.68 7.76
N SER A 80 29.62 -14.62 7.58
CA SER A 80 28.38 -14.49 8.35
C SER A 80 27.34 -15.53 7.88
N THR A 81 26.74 -16.25 8.84
CA THR A 81 25.64 -17.16 8.56
C THR A 81 24.31 -16.43 8.77
N THR A 82 23.54 -16.26 7.71
CA THR A 82 22.22 -15.65 7.80
C THR A 82 21.26 -16.62 8.48
N PRO A 83 20.61 -16.24 9.61
CA PRO A 83 19.56 -17.06 10.22
C PRO A 83 18.42 -17.32 9.22
N ALA A 84 17.96 -18.58 9.15
CA ALA A 84 16.97 -19.02 8.16
C ALA A 84 15.64 -18.24 8.19
N VAL A 85 15.33 -17.59 9.31
CA VAL A 85 14.13 -16.77 9.46
C VAL A 85 14.08 -15.58 8.48
N TRP A 86 15.22 -14.97 8.17
CA TRP A 86 15.23 -13.79 7.29
C TRP A 86 14.98 -14.13 5.82
N PRO A 87 15.67 -15.12 5.22
CA PRO A 87 15.28 -15.61 3.90
C PRO A 87 13.83 -16.12 3.86
N MET A 88 13.34 -16.79 4.91
CA MET A 88 11.96 -17.25 4.97
C MET A 88 10.97 -16.10 4.94
N ILE A 89 11.16 -15.06 5.77
CA ILE A 89 10.34 -13.84 5.77
C ILE A 89 10.36 -13.17 4.39
N TRP A 90 11.53 -13.10 3.77
CA TRP A 90 11.72 -12.53 2.44
C TRP A 90 10.94 -13.28 1.37
N HIS A 91 11.02 -14.62 1.35
CA HIS A 91 10.28 -15.46 0.38
C HIS A 91 8.77 -15.39 0.58
N ILE A 92 8.30 -15.46 1.84
CA ILE A 92 6.87 -15.31 2.16
C ILE A 92 6.39 -13.92 1.73
N GLY A 93 7.15 -12.88 2.03
CA GLY A 93 6.85 -11.51 1.64
C GLY A 93 6.74 -11.35 0.12
N ALA A 94 7.72 -11.86 -0.62
CA ALA A 94 7.72 -11.83 -2.08
C ALA A 94 6.53 -12.60 -2.67
N ALA A 95 6.23 -13.81 -2.16
CA ALA A 95 5.10 -14.61 -2.62
C ALA A 95 3.75 -13.90 -2.38
N LEU A 96 3.54 -13.32 -1.20
CA LEU A 96 2.34 -12.56 -0.89
C LEU A 96 2.20 -11.32 -1.78
N THR A 97 3.31 -10.64 -2.08
CA THR A 97 3.32 -9.49 -2.98
C THR A 97 2.94 -9.88 -4.41
N VAL A 98 3.50 -10.97 -4.91
CA VAL A 98 3.14 -11.50 -6.25
C VAL A 98 1.67 -11.89 -6.30
N LEU A 99 1.18 -12.64 -5.31
CA LEU A 99 -0.21 -13.08 -5.28
C LEU A 99 -1.19 -11.91 -5.14
N GLY A 100 -0.99 -11.03 -4.16
CA GLY A 100 -1.86 -9.88 -3.92
C GLY A 100 -1.83 -8.87 -5.06
N GLY A 101 -0.64 -8.57 -5.58
CA GLY A 101 -0.46 -7.66 -6.72
C GLY A 101 -1.05 -8.21 -8.02
N SER A 102 -0.84 -9.48 -8.32
CA SER A 102 -1.42 -10.14 -9.51
C SER A 102 -2.94 -10.23 -9.40
N TRP A 103 -3.47 -10.52 -8.21
CA TRP A 103 -4.91 -10.49 -7.98
C TRP A 103 -5.48 -9.10 -8.28
N PHE A 104 -4.85 -8.06 -7.74
CA PHE A 104 -5.25 -6.68 -8.07
C PHE A 104 -5.18 -6.43 -9.58
N TRP A 105 -4.07 -6.76 -10.23
CA TRP A 105 -3.81 -6.45 -11.64
C TRP A 105 -4.80 -7.12 -12.60
N PHE A 106 -5.01 -8.40 -12.44
CA PHE A 106 -5.80 -9.20 -13.40
C PHE A 106 -7.30 -9.23 -13.10
N PHE A 107 -7.71 -9.01 -11.85
CA PHE A 107 -9.11 -9.17 -11.46
C PHE A 107 -9.74 -7.87 -10.96
N LEU A 108 -9.10 -7.16 -10.04
CA LEU A 108 -9.72 -5.99 -9.42
C LEU A 108 -9.60 -4.72 -10.27
N ARG A 109 -8.50 -4.56 -10.98
CA ARG A 109 -8.27 -3.42 -11.86
C ARG A 109 -9.18 -3.44 -13.09
N VAL A 110 -9.53 -4.63 -13.55
CA VAL A 110 -10.39 -4.86 -14.72
C VAL A 110 -11.86 -4.66 -14.36
N ASP A 111 -12.23 -4.81 -13.09
CA ASP A 111 -13.59 -4.67 -12.63
C ASP A 111 -14.12 -3.23 -12.85
N VAL A 112 -15.29 -3.12 -13.47
CA VAL A 112 -15.97 -1.84 -13.75
C VAL A 112 -16.27 -1.06 -12.47
N TYR A 113 -16.55 -1.74 -11.36
CA TYR A 113 -16.76 -1.11 -10.06
C TYR A 113 -15.47 -0.56 -9.41
N SER A 114 -14.32 -1.07 -9.81
CA SER A 114 -13.02 -0.63 -9.25
C SER A 114 -12.37 0.43 -10.11
N GLU A 115 -11.69 0.05 -11.17
CA GLU A 115 -10.91 0.98 -12.01
C GLU A 115 -11.30 0.92 -13.50
N ALA A 116 -12.02 -0.10 -13.94
CA ALA A 116 -12.45 -0.34 -15.33
C ALA A 116 -11.29 -0.25 -16.35
N GLN A 117 -10.08 -0.66 -15.97
CA GLN A 117 -8.90 -0.61 -16.83
C GLN A 117 -8.54 -2.00 -17.32
N PRO A 118 -8.47 -2.23 -18.64
CA PRO A 118 -8.05 -3.53 -19.17
C PRO A 118 -6.59 -3.84 -18.77
N TRP A 119 -6.30 -5.11 -18.51
CA TRP A 119 -5.01 -5.57 -18.01
C TRP A 119 -3.81 -5.20 -18.91
N PHE A 120 -4.03 -5.03 -20.20
CA PHE A 120 -2.99 -4.67 -21.19
C PHE A 120 -2.74 -3.16 -21.29
N ARG A 121 -3.60 -2.32 -20.73
CA ARG A 121 -3.42 -0.86 -20.75
C ARG A 121 -2.58 -0.44 -19.54
N VAL A 122 -1.35 -0.04 -19.79
CA VAL A 122 -0.41 0.43 -18.78
C VAL A 122 -0.34 1.96 -18.80
N ILE A 123 -0.57 2.58 -17.66
CA ILE A 123 -0.38 4.01 -17.44
C ILE A 123 0.76 4.27 -16.45
N LYS A 124 1.28 5.50 -16.38
CA LYS A 124 2.40 5.84 -15.48
C LYS A 124 2.12 5.48 -14.01
N ALA A 125 0.88 5.62 -13.56
CA ALA A 125 0.49 5.28 -12.20
C ALA A 125 0.65 3.76 -11.89
N ASP A 126 0.56 2.92 -12.90
CA ASP A 126 0.63 1.46 -12.77
C ASP A 126 2.06 0.93 -12.60
N LEU A 127 3.07 1.74 -12.97
CA LEU A 127 4.48 1.35 -12.86
C LEU A 127 4.84 0.88 -11.45
N PHE A 128 4.20 1.45 -10.44
CA PHE A 128 4.38 1.03 -9.05
C PHE A 128 3.98 -0.45 -8.86
N VAL A 129 2.75 -0.81 -9.24
CA VAL A 129 2.22 -2.16 -9.00
C VAL A 129 2.97 -3.18 -9.86
N LEU A 130 3.21 -2.87 -11.13
CA LEU A 130 3.95 -3.75 -12.02
C LEU A 130 5.40 -3.95 -11.56
N ALA A 131 6.10 -2.87 -11.23
CA ALA A 131 7.47 -2.96 -10.73
C ALA A 131 7.55 -3.74 -9.41
N LEU A 132 6.56 -3.59 -8.54
CA LEU A 132 6.48 -4.31 -7.27
C LEU A 132 6.27 -5.82 -7.49
N ILE A 133 5.33 -6.21 -8.37
CA ILE A 133 5.09 -7.61 -8.74
C ILE A 133 6.35 -8.20 -9.40
N LEU A 134 6.92 -7.50 -10.37
CA LEU A 134 8.06 -7.98 -11.12
C LEU A 134 9.32 -8.07 -10.26
N SER A 135 9.58 -7.12 -9.37
CA SER A 135 10.72 -7.21 -8.46
C SER A 135 10.60 -8.44 -7.55
N SER A 136 9.42 -8.67 -6.99
CA SER A 136 9.19 -9.85 -6.12
C SER A 136 9.29 -11.15 -6.91
N LEU A 137 8.72 -11.21 -8.11
CA LEU A 137 8.75 -12.40 -8.96
C LEU A 137 10.18 -12.73 -9.44
N PHE A 138 10.89 -11.75 -9.97
CA PHE A 138 12.28 -11.97 -10.43
C PHE A 138 13.22 -12.30 -9.27
N GLY A 139 12.99 -11.70 -8.10
CA GLY A 139 13.71 -12.04 -6.88
C GLY A 139 13.49 -13.50 -6.47
N LEU A 140 12.26 -14.00 -6.51
CA LEU A 140 11.95 -15.41 -6.23
C LEU A 140 12.61 -16.36 -7.22
N ILE A 141 12.54 -16.05 -8.52
CA ILE A 141 13.16 -16.86 -9.57
C ILE A 141 14.68 -16.87 -9.38
N TRP A 142 15.29 -15.71 -9.17
CA TRP A 142 16.72 -15.58 -8.90
C TRP A 142 17.15 -16.42 -7.70
N SER A 143 16.43 -16.31 -6.57
CA SER A 143 16.72 -17.12 -5.38
C SER A 143 16.56 -18.62 -5.62
N TYR A 144 15.56 -19.02 -6.42
CA TYR A 144 15.38 -20.42 -6.80
C TYR A 144 16.55 -20.96 -7.64
N LEU A 145 17.00 -20.18 -8.63
CA LEU A 145 18.17 -20.56 -9.45
C LEU A 145 19.43 -20.72 -8.60
N GLN A 146 19.62 -19.85 -7.62
CA GLN A 146 20.73 -19.99 -6.65
C GLN A 146 20.62 -21.29 -5.83
N SER A 147 19.42 -21.68 -5.42
CA SER A 147 19.20 -22.93 -4.68
C SER A 147 19.54 -24.20 -5.48
N LEU A 148 19.51 -24.08 -6.82
CA LEU A 148 19.92 -25.14 -7.74
C LEU A 148 21.44 -25.14 -8.04
N ASN A 149 22.23 -24.37 -7.31
CA ASN A 149 23.66 -24.15 -7.56
C ASN A 149 24.00 -23.64 -8.97
N LEU A 150 23.11 -22.83 -9.54
CA LEU A 150 23.27 -22.18 -10.85
C LEU A 150 23.88 -20.77 -10.75
N VAL A 151 24.52 -20.46 -9.63
CA VAL A 151 25.13 -19.17 -9.35
C VAL A 151 26.19 -18.81 -10.40
N GLY A 152 26.10 -17.59 -10.93
CA GLY A 152 27.04 -17.09 -11.95
C GLY A 152 26.77 -17.57 -13.37
N ARG A 153 25.74 -18.36 -13.60
CA ARG A 153 25.28 -18.72 -14.95
C ARG A 153 24.53 -17.56 -15.59
N TYR A 154 24.35 -17.65 -16.89
CA TYR A 154 23.68 -16.62 -17.68
C TYR A 154 22.25 -16.33 -17.18
N ASP A 155 21.48 -17.36 -16.90
CA ASP A 155 20.11 -17.31 -16.37
C ASP A 155 20.06 -16.64 -14.99
N ASP A 156 20.96 -17.00 -14.06
CA ASP A 156 21.08 -16.38 -12.75
C ASP A 156 21.33 -14.86 -12.87
N MET A 157 22.30 -14.48 -13.71
CA MET A 157 22.66 -13.08 -13.97
C MET A 157 21.51 -12.29 -14.63
N VAL A 158 20.77 -12.89 -15.54
CA VAL A 158 19.61 -12.25 -16.18
C VAL A 158 18.52 -11.94 -15.15
N PHE A 159 18.13 -12.91 -14.31
CA PHE A 159 17.09 -12.66 -13.31
C PHE A 159 17.54 -11.71 -12.21
N LEU A 160 18.81 -11.71 -11.82
CA LEU A 160 19.36 -10.69 -10.95
C LEU A 160 19.26 -9.29 -11.59
N ALA A 161 19.63 -9.15 -12.85
CA ALA A 161 19.53 -7.88 -13.57
C ALA A 161 18.08 -7.39 -13.68
N LEU A 162 17.14 -8.27 -14.02
CA LEU A 162 15.71 -7.96 -14.06
C LEU A 162 15.17 -7.55 -12.69
N PHE A 163 15.59 -8.23 -11.63
CA PHE A 163 15.26 -7.86 -10.26
C PHE A 163 15.76 -6.46 -9.92
N ILE A 164 17.02 -6.13 -10.25
CA ILE A 164 17.60 -4.80 -10.01
C ILE A 164 16.84 -3.74 -10.82
N VAL A 165 16.59 -3.98 -12.11
CA VAL A 165 15.86 -3.03 -12.98
C VAL A 165 14.45 -2.79 -12.46
N ALA A 166 13.71 -3.82 -12.05
CA ALA A 166 12.39 -3.67 -11.46
C ALA A 166 12.41 -2.81 -10.20
N ASN A 167 13.41 -2.99 -9.32
CA ASN A 167 13.59 -2.14 -8.14
C ASN A 167 13.97 -0.69 -8.50
N LEU A 168 14.80 -0.48 -9.51
CA LEU A 168 15.12 0.87 -9.99
C LEU A 168 13.87 1.60 -10.52
N VAL A 169 13.02 0.90 -11.27
CA VAL A 169 11.74 1.45 -11.73
C VAL A 169 10.81 1.74 -10.55
N LEU A 170 10.73 0.83 -9.57
CA LEU A 170 9.91 0.98 -8.39
C LEU A 170 10.29 2.22 -7.59
N PHE A 171 11.55 2.34 -7.18
CA PHE A 171 12.01 3.44 -6.33
C PHE A 171 12.24 4.74 -7.10
N GLY A 172 12.72 4.66 -8.35
CA GLY A 172 12.86 5.82 -9.23
C GLY A 172 11.50 6.42 -9.64
N GLY A 173 10.46 5.59 -9.69
CA GLY A 173 9.09 5.97 -10.05
C GLY A 173 8.26 6.61 -8.94
N VAL A 174 8.77 6.80 -7.72
CA VAL A 174 8.00 7.26 -6.55
C VAL A 174 7.17 8.53 -6.84
N TYR A 175 7.75 9.50 -7.53
CA TYR A 175 7.07 10.79 -7.80
C TYR A 175 5.95 10.70 -8.83
N TRP A 176 5.99 9.73 -9.73
CA TRP A 176 5.07 9.64 -10.89
C TRP A 176 4.07 8.50 -10.77
N SER A 177 4.29 7.60 -9.84
CA SER A 177 3.47 6.41 -9.65
C SER A 177 2.61 6.51 -8.39
N LYS A 178 1.68 5.56 -8.26
CA LYS A 178 0.88 5.41 -7.04
C LYS A 178 1.72 5.10 -5.78
N PHE A 179 3.04 4.88 -5.91
CA PHE A 179 3.89 4.60 -4.75
C PHE A 179 3.85 5.73 -3.71
N ALA A 180 3.78 6.99 -4.15
CA ALA A 180 3.69 8.14 -3.26
C ALA A 180 2.52 8.05 -2.26
N HIS A 181 1.43 7.34 -2.60
CA HIS A 181 0.26 7.22 -1.71
C HIS A 181 0.58 6.52 -0.38
N MET A 182 1.57 5.64 -0.34
CA MET A 182 2.00 4.97 0.90
C MET A 182 2.46 5.98 1.97
N PHE A 183 2.98 7.13 1.54
CA PHE A 183 3.45 8.18 2.44
C PHE A 183 2.35 9.18 2.80
N TYR A 184 1.43 9.45 1.89
CA TYR A 184 0.39 10.48 2.09
C TYR A 184 -0.90 9.93 2.70
N LYS A 185 -1.31 8.71 2.37
CA LYS A 185 -2.55 8.12 2.87
C LYS A 185 -2.61 8.02 4.39
N PRO A 186 -1.57 7.53 5.09
CA PRO A 186 -1.59 7.50 6.55
C PRO A 186 -1.80 8.87 7.19
N GLY A 187 -1.11 9.88 6.67
CA GLY A 187 -1.26 11.25 7.13
C GLY A 187 -2.66 11.83 6.88
N ALA A 188 -3.22 11.55 5.70
CA ALA A 188 -4.57 11.98 5.35
C ALA A 188 -5.64 11.29 6.20
N ALA A 189 -5.51 10.00 6.49
CA ALA A 189 -6.43 9.26 7.36
C ALA A 189 -6.41 9.82 8.79
N ILE A 190 -5.22 10.08 9.33
CA ILE A 190 -5.08 10.70 10.67
C ILE A 190 -5.71 12.08 10.70
N GLN A 191 -5.45 12.92 9.67
CA GLN A 191 -6.03 14.26 9.61
C GLN A 191 -7.55 14.22 9.50
N LYS A 192 -8.10 13.35 8.67
CA LYS A 192 -9.55 13.15 8.53
C LYS A 192 -10.17 12.81 9.89
N ASN A 193 -9.68 11.80 10.57
CA ASN A 193 -10.25 11.34 11.83
C ASN A 193 -10.08 12.37 12.98
N LEU A 194 -9.00 13.14 12.96
CA LEU A 194 -8.83 14.27 13.87
C LEU A 194 -9.84 15.39 13.58
N ALA A 195 -10.08 15.71 12.31
CA ALA A 195 -11.06 16.72 11.89
C ALA A 195 -12.51 16.30 12.20
N GLU A 196 -12.81 15.01 12.13
CA GLU A 196 -14.10 14.47 12.62
C GLU A 196 -14.22 14.61 14.13
N ALA A 197 -13.17 14.30 14.89
CA ALA A 197 -13.18 14.30 16.32
C ALA A 197 -13.24 15.72 16.94
N ASP A 198 -12.61 16.72 16.29
CA ASP A 198 -12.61 18.12 16.75
C ASP A 198 -13.75 18.97 16.15
N GLY A 199 -14.52 18.38 15.21
CA GLY A 199 -15.64 19.03 14.54
C GLY A 199 -15.25 20.05 13.50
N SER A 200 -13.97 20.19 13.13
CA SER A 200 -13.53 21.12 12.08
C SER A 200 -14.01 20.69 10.70
N ARG A 201 -14.15 19.39 10.48
CA ARG A 201 -14.60 18.79 9.20
C ARG A 201 -13.87 19.33 7.97
N ASP A 202 -12.61 19.74 8.11
CA ASP A 202 -11.82 20.29 7.02
C ASP A 202 -11.61 19.23 5.94
N ASN A 203 -11.94 19.59 4.69
CA ASN A 203 -11.94 18.70 3.54
C ASN A 203 -12.89 17.47 3.65
N LEU A 204 -13.78 17.45 4.63
CA LEU A 204 -14.85 16.45 4.68
C LEU A 204 -16.09 17.01 3.98
N PRO A 205 -16.81 16.20 3.20
CA PRO A 205 -18.10 16.60 2.69
C PRO A 205 -19.06 16.88 3.85
N PRO A 206 -20.05 17.79 3.68
CA PRO A 206 -21.12 17.94 4.66
C PRO A 206 -21.79 16.59 4.90
N GLU A 207 -22.35 16.42 6.09
CA GLU A 207 -23.14 15.23 6.37
C GLU A 207 -24.23 15.12 5.30
N ALA A 208 -24.15 14.09 4.50
CA ALA A 208 -25.17 13.85 3.50
C ALA A 208 -26.40 13.33 4.23
N ASP A 209 -27.57 13.88 3.92
CA ASP A 209 -28.81 13.17 4.19
C ASP A 209 -28.71 11.79 3.56
N ALA A 210 -28.72 10.78 4.40
CA ALA A 210 -28.63 9.39 3.97
C ALA A 210 -30.01 8.76 4.15
N PRO A 211 -31.00 9.05 3.27
CA PRO A 211 -32.29 8.43 3.37
C PRO A 211 -32.12 6.91 3.22
N GLU A 212 -32.78 6.16 4.10
CA GLU A 212 -32.77 4.70 4.03
C GLU A 212 -33.37 4.17 2.73
N GLN A 213 -34.16 5.00 2.09
CA GLN A 213 -34.83 4.66 0.81
C GLN A 213 -34.70 5.81 -0.19
N PHE A 214 -34.37 5.46 -1.41
CA PHE A 214 -34.54 6.37 -2.55
C PHE A 214 -36.03 6.38 -3.01
N GLY A 215 -36.41 7.36 -3.82
CA GLY A 215 -37.70 7.36 -4.48
C GLY A 215 -38.03 5.99 -5.09
N LEU A 216 -39.28 5.60 -5.14
CA LEU A 216 -39.76 4.28 -5.56
C LEU A 216 -39.49 3.14 -4.54
N GLY A 217 -39.14 3.45 -3.28
CA GLY A 217 -38.99 2.43 -2.24
C GLY A 217 -37.73 1.57 -2.37
N ILE A 218 -36.78 1.96 -3.22
CA ILE A 218 -35.51 1.25 -3.37
C ILE A 218 -34.63 1.50 -2.11
N LYS A 219 -34.29 0.42 -1.42
CA LYS A 219 -33.39 0.51 -0.27
C LYS A 219 -31.97 0.89 -0.74
N ARG A 220 -31.34 1.76 0.02
CA ARG A 220 -29.93 2.10 -0.17
C ARG A 220 -29.10 0.89 0.24
N GLU A 221 -28.41 0.29 -0.71
CA GLU A 221 -27.38 -0.72 -0.44
C GLU A 221 -25.99 -0.08 -0.60
N GLU A 222 -25.06 -0.44 0.26
CA GLU A 222 -23.66 -0.08 0.05
C GLU A 222 -23.16 -0.73 -1.24
N PRO A 223 -22.28 -0.02 -2.01
CA PRO A 223 -21.67 -0.61 -3.19
C PRO A 223 -20.97 -1.91 -2.83
N LYS A 224 -21.30 -2.98 -3.51
CA LYS A 224 -20.60 -4.27 -3.34
C LYS A 224 -19.21 -4.12 -3.90
N HIS A 225 -18.22 -3.97 -3.02
CA HIS A 225 -16.81 -4.00 -3.38
C HIS A 225 -16.39 -5.46 -3.56
N TYR A 226 -16.14 -5.85 -4.77
CA TYR A 226 -15.66 -7.19 -5.13
C TYR A 226 -14.17 -7.34 -4.82
#